data_2a303f4dd1da80f7a70d5bb8a246de57
#
_entry.id   2a303f4dd1da80f7a70d5bb8a246de57
#
_cell.length_a   1.000
_cell.length_b   1.000
_cell.length_c   1.000
_cell.angle_alpha   90.00
_cell.angle_beta   90.00
_cell.angle_gamma   90.00
#
_symmetry.space_group_name_H-M   'P 1'
#
loop_
_entity.id
_entity.type
_entity.pdbx_description
1 polymer ?
#
loop_
_entity_poly.entity_id
_entity_poly.type
_entity_poly.pdbx_seq_one_letter_code
_entity_poly.pdbx_strand_id
1 'polypeptide(L)'
;AIEELIEHMTDHGEWLPVIAFSEAPETDHVVRAVLAGALDYIEWPCDTAKIMTAIELAESAAASIGNLRLREARARSRVQKLTRREREVLSGVADGLSNRLIGERLAISPRTVEIHRANMLTKMGANHTSEAIRIAIEASLIG
;
A
#
# COMPACT_ATOMS: atom_id res chain seq x y z
N ALA A 1 6.96 -16.85 3.11
CA ALA A 1 6.60 -17.22 1.74
C ALA A 1 5.59 -16.28 1.11
N ILE A 2 4.26 -16.50 1.21
CA ILE A 2 3.27 -15.60 0.57
C ILE A 2 3.29 -14.23 1.23
N GLU A 3 3.33 -14.16 2.54
CA GLU A 3 3.39 -12.91 3.30
C GLU A 3 4.59 -12.07 2.87
N GLU A 4 5.75 -12.68 2.76
CA GLU A 4 6.98 -12.00 2.32
C GLU A 4 6.86 -11.47 0.89
N LEU A 5 6.23 -12.24 -0.01
CA LEU A 5 6.00 -11.80 -1.38
C LEU A 5 5.06 -10.58 -1.43
N ILE A 6 3.96 -10.64 -0.71
CA ILE A 6 2.98 -9.54 -0.64
C ILE A 6 3.62 -8.29 -0.02
N GLU A 7 4.39 -8.45 1.06
CA GLU A 7 5.13 -7.37 1.68
C GLU A 7 6.13 -6.74 0.72
N HIS A 8 6.89 -7.58 0.00
CA HIS A 8 7.83 -7.10 -1.02
C HIS A 8 7.15 -6.30 -2.12
N MET A 9 6.02 -6.79 -2.64
CA MET A 9 5.24 -6.04 -3.64
C MET A 9 4.76 -4.70 -3.10
N THR A 10 4.24 -4.69 -1.86
CA THR A 10 3.77 -3.47 -1.21
C THR A 10 4.90 -2.45 -1.03
N ASP A 11 6.06 -2.90 -0.59
CA ASP A 11 7.23 -2.02 -0.37
C ASP A 11 7.74 -1.38 -1.66
N HIS A 12 7.56 -2.07 -2.79
CA HIS A 12 7.95 -1.55 -4.11
C HIS A 12 6.82 -0.83 -4.85
N GLY A 13 5.65 -0.70 -4.23
CA GLY A 13 4.50 -0.05 -4.85
C GLY A 13 3.91 -0.84 -6.01
N GLU A 14 4.04 -2.15 -5.98
CA GLU A 14 3.57 -3.07 -7.01
C GLU A 14 2.43 -3.95 -6.49
N TRP A 15 1.60 -4.44 -7.38
CA TRP A 15 0.58 -5.43 -7.06
C TRP A 15 0.36 -6.37 -8.25
N LEU A 16 0.40 -7.66 -7.97
CA LEU A 16 0.05 -8.71 -8.91
C LEU A 16 -0.92 -9.68 -8.25
N PRO A 17 -1.88 -10.25 -9.00
CA PRO A 17 -2.74 -11.29 -8.46
C PRO A 17 -1.93 -12.53 -8.10
N VAL A 18 -2.14 -13.06 -6.92
CA VAL A 18 -1.43 -14.23 -6.40
C VAL A 18 -2.40 -15.39 -6.23
N ILE A 19 -2.07 -16.52 -6.80
CA ILE A 19 -2.77 -17.79 -6.58
C ILE A 19 -1.79 -18.73 -5.88
N ALA A 20 -2.16 -19.21 -4.70
CA ALA A 20 -1.34 -20.14 -3.94
C ALA A 20 -1.66 -21.59 -4.30
N PHE A 21 -0.70 -22.49 -4.14
CA PHE A 21 -0.94 -23.92 -4.32
C PHE A 21 -0.10 -24.76 -3.36
N SER A 22 -0.55 -25.98 -3.08
CA SER A 22 0.23 -27.00 -2.39
C SER A 22 -0.30 -28.39 -2.71
N GLU A 23 0.51 -29.41 -2.45
CA GLU A 23 0.12 -30.82 -2.67
C GLU A 23 -0.83 -31.34 -1.59
N ALA A 24 -0.73 -30.80 -0.38
CA ALA A 24 -1.55 -31.18 0.76
C ALA A 24 -2.03 -29.92 1.49
N PRO A 25 -3.10 -29.27 1.01
CA PRO A 25 -3.60 -28.07 1.64
C PRO A 25 -4.19 -28.35 3.01
N GLU A 26 -3.65 -27.68 4.01
CA GLU A 26 -4.21 -27.66 5.36
C GLU A 26 -5.00 -26.36 5.53
N THR A 27 -6.08 -26.40 6.32
CA THR A 27 -6.96 -25.26 6.52
C THR A 27 -6.21 -24.02 6.99
N ASP A 28 -5.26 -24.16 7.90
CA ASP A 28 -4.45 -23.04 8.40
C ASP A 28 -3.59 -22.40 7.30
N HIS A 29 -3.05 -23.20 6.40
CA HIS A 29 -2.26 -22.69 5.27
C HIS A 29 -3.13 -21.92 4.28
N VAL A 30 -4.32 -22.45 3.99
CA VAL A 30 -5.29 -21.79 3.09
C VAL A 30 -5.74 -20.45 3.69
N VAL A 31 -6.13 -20.43 4.95
CA VAL A 31 -6.57 -19.21 5.63
C VAL A 31 -5.47 -18.17 5.67
N ARG A 32 -4.23 -18.55 5.99
CA ARG A 32 -3.09 -17.63 6.00
C ARG A 32 -2.81 -17.02 4.63
N ALA A 33 -2.85 -17.86 3.58
CA ALA A 33 -2.62 -17.39 2.22
C ALA A 33 -3.67 -16.35 1.79
N VAL A 34 -4.95 -16.63 2.05
CA VAL A 34 -6.04 -15.73 1.70
C VAL A 34 -5.97 -14.43 2.51
N LEU A 35 -5.70 -14.50 3.82
CA LEU A 35 -5.54 -13.31 4.67
C LEU A 35 -4.31 -12.48 4.28
N ALA A 36 -3.26 -13.11 3.78
CA ALA A 36 -2.08 -12.42 3.27
C ALA A 36 -2.36 -11.69 1.94
N GLY A 37 -3.39 -12.08 1.19
CA GLY A 37 -3.80 -11.43 -0.04
C GLY A 37 -3.86 -12.32 -1.27
N ALA A 38 -3.70 -13.64 -1.12
CA ALA A 38 -3.90 -14.56 -2.23
C ALA A 38 -5.38 -14.56 -2.67
N LEU A 39 -5.61 -14.56 -3.97
CA LEU A 39 -6.95 -14.55 -4.53
C LEU A 39 -7.60 -15.92 -4.54
N ASP A 40 -6.80 -16.98 -4.60
CA ASP A 40 -7.27 -18.37 -4.61
C ASP A 40 -6.20 -19.30 -4.07
N TYR A 41 -6.60 -20.51 -3.74
CA TYR A 41 -5.72 -21.58 -3.29
C TYR A 41 -6.08 -22.87 -3.98
N ILE A 42 -5.11 -23.53 -4.63
CA ILE A 42 -5.32 -24.71 -5.45
C ILE A 42 -4.56 -25.89 -4.86
N GLU A 43 -5.22 -27.05 -4.78
CA GLU A 43 -4.54 -28.31 -4.50
C GLU A 43 -3.83 -28.82 -5.76
N TRP A 44 -2.56 -29.10 -5.64
CA TRP A 44 -1.74 -29.62 -6.72
C TRP A 44 -1.44 -31.10 -6.51
N PRO A 45 -1.41 -31.96 -7.55
CA PRO A 45 -1.74 -31.67 -8.95
C PRO A 45 -3.23 -31.51 -9.20
N CYS A 46 -3.58 -30.69 -10.16
CA CYS A 46 -4.97 -30.47 -10.58
C CYS A 46 -5.09 -30.52 -12.11
N ASP A 47 -6.32 -30.60 -12.61
CA ASP A 47 -6.55 -30.58 -14.05
C ASP A 47 -6.42 -29.18 -14.64
N THR A 48 -6.26 -29.10 -15.96
CA THR A 48 -6.10 -27.84 -16.68
C THR A 48 -7.33 -26.95 -16.53
N ALA A 49 -8.54 -27.50 -16.48
CA ALA A 49 -9.76 -26.73 -16.32
C ALA A 49 -9.78 -25.98 -15.00
N LYS A 50 -9.29 -26.56 -13.91
CA LYS A 50 -9.22 -25.93 -12.60
C LYS A 50 -8.23 -24.76 -12.58
N ILE A 51 -7.08 -24.93 -13.22
CA ILE A 51 -6.08 -23.86 -13.37
C ILE A 51 -6.66 -22.71 -14.20
N MET A 52 -7.28 -23.01 -15.32
CA MET A 52 -7.88 -22.00 -16.20
C MET A 52 -8.99 -21.22 -15.50
N THR A 53 -9.84 -21.88 -14.74
CA THR A 53 -10.88 -21.23 -13.94
C THR A 53 -10.28 -20.28 -12.90
N ALA A 54 -9.21 -20.70 -12.20
CA ALA A 54 -8.52 -19.86 -11.23
C ALA A 54 -7.89 -18.64 -11.89
N ILE A 55 -7.28 -18.77 -13.06
CA ILE A 55 -6.69 -17.66 -13.81
C ILE A 55 -7.77 -16.68 -14.27
N GLU A 56 -8.89 -17.16 -14.80
CA GLU A 56 -10.00 -16.32 -15.22
C GLU A 56 -10.58 -15.50 -14.06
N LEU A 57 -10.77 -16.13 -12.90
CA LEU A 57 -11.21 -15.43 -11.69
C LEU A 57 -10.20 -14.40 -11.22
N ALA A 58 -8.90 -14.72 -11.29
CA ALA A 58 -7.83 -13.79 -10.92
C ALA A 58 -7.79 -12.57 -11.86
N GLU A 59 -7.94 -12.77 -13.17
CA GLU A 59 -8.00 -11.68 -14.15
C GLU A 59 -9.22 -10.80 -13.93
N SER A 60 -10.37 -11.38 -13.67
CA SER A 60 -11.60 -10.64 -13.38
C SER A 60 -11.50 -9.85 -12.08
N ALA A 61 -10.94 -10.43 -11.02
CA ALA A 61 -10.69 -9.75 -9.75
C ALA A 61 -9.64 -8.65 -9.90
N ALA A 62 -8.61 -8.85 -10.71
CA ALA A 62 -7.55 -7.87 -10.95
C ALA A 62 -8.09 -6.58 -11.59
N ALA A 63 -9.15 -6.67 -12.40
CA ALA A 63 -9.75 -5.49 -13.02
C ALA A 63 -10.42 -4.54 -12.01
N SER A 64 -10.95 -5.07 -10.91
CA SER A 64 -11.65 -4.29 -9.88
C SER A 64 -10.83 -4.12 -8.60
N ILE A 65 -10.27 -5.20 -8.07
CA ILE A 65 -9.52 -5.19 -6.80
C ILE A 65 -8.07 -4.75 -7.04
N GLY A 66 -7.48 -5.15 -8.17
CA GLY A 66 -6.10 -4.85 -8.50
C GLY A 66 -5.79 -3.36 -8.58
N ASN A 67 -6.70 -2.57 -9.16
CA ASN A 67 -6.53 -1.12 -9.24
C ASN A 67 -6.50 -0.47 -7.85
N LEU A 68 -7.38 -0.91 -6.95
CA LEU A 68 -7.40 -0.44 -5.58
C LEU A 68 -6.13 -0.85 -4.83
N ARG A 69 -5.76 -2.13 -4.88
CA ARG A 69 -4.57 -2.66 -4.22
C ARG A 69 -3.28 -2.03 -4.73
N LEU A 70 -3.17 -1.84 -6.05
CA LEU A 70 -2.03 -1.18 -6.65
C LEU A 70 -1.91 0.27 -6.19
N ARG A 71 -3.02 0.99 -6.12
CA ARG A 71 -3.09 2.37 -5.64
C ARG A 71 -2.66 2.48 -4.18
N GLU A 72 -3.17 1.59 -3.33
CA GLU A 72 -2.77 1.49 -1.92
C GLU A 72 -1.28 1.19 -1.76
N ALA A 73 -0.76 0.21 -2.50
CA ALA A 73 0.66 -0.17 -2.46
C ALA A 73 1.58 0.98 -2.89
N ARG A 74 1.22 1.69 -3.95
CA ARG A 74 1.96 2.88 -4.41
C ARG A 74 1.94 4.00 -3.38
N ALA A 75 0.79 4.26 -2.78
CA ALA A 75 0.64 5.27 -1.75
C ALA A 75 1.52 4.95 -0.53
N ARG A 76 1.49 3.71 -0.06
CA ARG A 76 2.32 3.26 1.05
C ARG A 76 3.80 3.37 0.76
N SER A 77 4.24 2.98 -0.43
CA SER A 77 5.63 3.11 -0.87
C SER A 77 6.09 4.57 -0.86
N ARG A 78 5.26 5.49 -1.32
CA ARG A 78 5.56 6.93 -1.31
C ARG A 78 5.71 7.48 0.11
N VAL A 79 4.82 7.10 1.03
CA VAL A 79 4.88 7.52 2.43
C VAL A 79 6.11 6.96 3.13
N GLN A 80 6.51 5.74 2.83
CA GLN A 80 7.71 5.11 3.40
C GLN A 80 9.02 5.83 3.03
N LYS A 81 9.05 6.56 1.92
CA LYS A 81 10.21 7.35 1.50
C LYS A 81 10.42 8.62 2.34
N LEU A 82 9.43 9.02 3.11
CA LEU A 82 9.49 10.23 3.91
C LEU A 82 10.38 10.02 5.14
N THR A 83 11.11 11.06 5.52
CA THR A 83 11.80 11.12 6.80
C THR A 83 10.76 11.22 7.94
N ARG A 84 11.20 11.00 9.17
CA ARG A 84 10.35 11.15 10.34
C ARG A 84 9.73 12.55 10.41
N ARG A 85 10.52 13.60 10.18
CA ARG A 85 10.05 15.00 10.18
C ARG A 85 9.04 15.27 9.08
N GLU A 86 9.29 14.74 7.88
CA GLU A 86 8.34 14.88 6.77
C GLU A 86 7.00 14.19 7.06
N ARG A 87 7.03 13.01 7.72
CA ARG A 87 5.78 12.33 8.17
C ARG A 87 5.04 13.12 9.23
N GLU A 88 5.76 13.71 10.19
CA GLU A 88 5.17 14.58 11.22
C GLU A 88 4.52 15.81 10.59
N VAL A 89 5.15 16.41 9.58
CA VAL A 89 4.58 17.50 8.81
C VAL A 89 3.35 17.06 8.03
N LEU A 90 3.39 15.90 7.39
CA LEU A 90 2.24 15.32 6.68
C LEU A 90 1.05 15.12 7.62
N SER A 91 1.29 14.60 8.82
CA SER A 91 0.26 14.44 9.85
C SER A 91 -0.37 15.79 10.23
N GLY A 92 0.43 16.82 10.45
CA GLY A 92 -0.06 18.15 10.73
C GLY A 92 -0.88 18.76 9.60
N VAL A 93 -0.46 18.55 8.36
CA VAL A 93 -1.18 18.98 7.15
C VAL A 93 -2.53 18.26 7.05
N ALA A 94 -2.56 16.97 7.30
CA ALA A 94 -3.78 16.16 7.30
C ALA A 94 -4.77 16.59 8.39
N ASP A 95 -4.27 17.10 9.51
CA ASP A 95 -5.06 17.68 10.60
C ASP A 95 -5.56 19.11 10.29
N GLY A 96 -5.23 19.64 9.12
CA GLY A 96 -5.64 20.98 8.70
C GLY A 96 -4.84 22.13 9.32
N LEU A 97 -3.65 21.86 9.85
CA LEU A 97 -2.82 22.86 10.50
C LEU A 97 -2.03 23.72 9.50
N SER A 98 -1.88 25.00 9.83
CA SER A 98 -0.98 25.91 9.13
C SER A 98 0.49 25.59 9.43
N ASN A 99 1.41 26.09 8.59
CA ASN A 99 2.85 25.93 8.83
C ASN A 99 3.26 26.48 10.20
N ARG A 100 2.65 27.56 10.66
CA ARG A 100 2.88 28.14 11.99
C ARG A 100 2.50 27.17 13.10
N LEU A 101 1.32 26.56 13.02
CA LEU A 101 0.82 25.62 14.02
C LEU A 101 1.61 24.29 14.00
N ILE A 102 2.00 23.84 12.83
CA ILE A 102 2.90 22.66 12.71
C ILE A 102 4.24 22.98 13.36
N GLY A 103 4.79 24.15 13.11
CA GLY A 103 6.04 24.61 13.73
C GLY A 103 5.94 24.66 15.26
N GLU A 104 4.85 25.15 15.82
CA GLU A 104 4.59 25.12 17.26
C GLU A 104 4.51 23.69 17.80
N ARG A 105 3.78 22.80 17.11
CA ARG A 105 3.66 21.38 17.49
C ARG A 105 5.01 20.64 17.51
N LEU A 106 5.85 20.90 16.54
CA LEU A 106 7.14 20.22 16.35
C LEU A 106 8.32 20.97 16.99
N ALA A 107 8.11 22.13 17.56
CA ALA A 107 9.15 23.01 18.09
C ALA A 107 10.22 23.38 17.06
N ILE A 108 9.80 23.71 15.86
CA ILE A 108 10.62 24.21 14.74
C ILE A 108 10.01 25.46 14.14
N SER A 109 10.82 26.23 13.39
CA SER A 109 10.31 27.43 12.74
C SER A 109 9.33 27.12 11.61
N PRO A 110 8.38 28.04 11.29
CA PRO A 110 7.52 27.91 10.12
C PRO A 110 8.31 27.75 8.81
N ARG A 111 9.46 28.40 8.71
CA ARG A 111 10.35 28.28 7.55
C ARG A 111 10.90 26.85 7.40
N THR A 112 11.27 26.21 8.49
CA THR A 112 11.72 24.81 8.50
C THR A 112 10.56 23.88 8.12
N VAL A 113 9.34 24.16 8.56
CA VAL A 113 8.13 23.44 8.14
C VAL A 113 7.94 23.52 6.62
N GLU A 114 8.09 24.72 6.04
CA GLU A 114 8.00 24.90 4.58
C GLU A 114 9.00 24.02 3.82
N ILE A 115 10.22 23.93 4.31
CA ILE A 115 11.28 23.10 3.69
C ILE A 115 10.89 21.61 3.74
N HIS A 116 10.48 21.12 4.91
CA HIS A 116 10.03 19.73 5.05
C HIS A 116 8.80 19.44 4.20
N ARG A 117 7.87 20.39 4.11
CA ARG A 117 6.66 20.27 3.30
C ARG A 117 6.99 20.17 1.81
N ALA A 118 7.91 20.99 1.31
CA ALA A 118 8.36 20.95 -0.08
C ALA A 118 9.01 19.61 -0.42
N ASN A 119 9.90 19.12 0.46
CA ASN A 119 10.55 17.81 0.27
C ASN A 119 9.54 16.66 0.34
N MET A 120 8.58 16.72 1.24
CA MET A 120 7.48 15.77 1.35
C MET A 120 6.69 15.68 0.06
N LEU A 121 6.25 16.80 -0.49
CA LEU A 121 5.49 16.86 -1.75
C LEU A 121 6.29 16.26 -2.91
N THR A 122 7.57 16.59 -3.01
CA THR A 122 8.46 16.04 -4.04
C THR A 122 8.60 14.52 -3.93
N LYS A 123 8.84 13.98 -2.73
CA LYS A 123 8.99 12.54 -2.49
C LYS A 123 7.68 11.78 -2.73
N MET A 124 6.56 12.39 -2.44
CA MET A 124 5.23 11.80 -2.68
C MET A 124 4.78 11.93 -4.15
N GLY A 125 5.50 12.69 -4.96
CA GLY A 125 5.08 12.99 -6.33
C GLY A 125 3.79 13.79 -6.38
N ALA A 126 3.51 14.60 -5.35
CA ALA A 126 2.30 15.40 -5.24
C ALA A 126 2.58 16.85 -5.66
N ASN A 127 1.67 17.43 -6.44
CA ASN A 127 1.74 18.84 -6.85
C ASN A 127 1.08 19.78 -5.85
N HIS A 128 0.14 19.24 -5.07
CA HIS A 128 -0.70 20.00 -4.13
C HIS A 128 -0.83 19.25 -2.80
N THR A 129 -1.06 20.02 -1.74
CA THR A 129 -1.32 19.49 -0.40
C THR A 129 -2.48 18.50 -0.36
N SER A 130 -3.58 18.78 -1.08
CA SER A 130 -4.74 17.89 -1.15
C SER A 130 -4.40 16.52 -1.74
N GLU A 131 -3.52 16.48 -2.73
CA GLU A 131 -3.03 15.24 -3.32
C GLU A 131 -2.19 14.44 -2.33
N ALA A 132 -1.31 15.09 -1.56
CA ALA A 132 -0.53 14.46 -0.52
C ALA A 132 -1.42 13.85 0.59
N ILE A 133 -2.47 14.55 0.99
CA ILE A 133 -3.46 14.06 1.97
C ILE A 133 -4.18 12.83 1.42
N ARG A 134 -4.60 12.85 0.17
CA ARG A 134 -5.24 11.71 -0.49
C ARG A 134 -4.32 10.48 -0.49
N ILE A 135 -3.06 10.65 -0.84
CA ILE A 135 -2.05 9.57 -0.84
C ILE A 135 -1.87 9.02 0.59
N ALA A 136 -1.82 9.88 1.59
CA ALA A 136 -1.70 9.46 2.99
C ALA A 136 -2.92 8.63 3.45
N ILE A 137 -4.13 9.00 3.03
CA ILE A 137 -5.35 8.24 3.32
C ILE A 137 -5.31 6.87 2.64
N GLU A 138 -4.95 6.82 1.36
CA GLU A 138 -4.81 5.57 0.61
C GLU A 138 -3.79 4.63 1.26
N ALA A 139 -2.65 5.16 1.73
CA ALA A 139 -1.62 4.39 2.43
C ALA A 139 -2.11 3.79 3.75
N SER A 140 -2.96 4.48 4.48
CA SER A 140 -3.50 4.01 5.76
C SER A 140 -4.54 2.90 5.62
N LEU A 141 -5.14 2.74 4.43
CA LEU A 141 -6.09 1.65 4.15
C LEU A 141 -5.42 0.27 4.08
N ILE A 142 -4.10 0.22 3.88
CA ILE A 142 -3.33 -1.03 3.86
C ILE A 142 -3.03 -1.51 5.29
N GLY A 143 -3.02 -0.62 6.23
CA GLY A 143 -2.92 -0.75 7.69
C GLY A 143 -1.94 -1.69 8.24
#